data_9065501c0fb2b40ed7c8bf9497aa35a7
#
_entry.id   9065501c0fb2b40ed7c8bf9497aa35a7
#
_cell.length_a   1.000
_cell.length_b   1.000
_cell.length_c   1.000
_cell.angle_alpha   90.00
_cell.angle_beta   90.00
_cell.angle_gamma   90.00
#
_symmetry.space_group_name_H-M   'P 1'
#
loop_
_entity.id
_entity.type
_entity.pdbx_description
1 polymer ?
#
loop_
_entity_poly.entity_id
_entity_poly.type
_entity_poly.pdbx_seq_one_letter_code
_entity_poly.pdbx_strand_id
1 'polypeptide(L)'
;MEKLDNDIELLRNLKIEIHSLRKCFDNISDEMVLDNLKKTIIISEKIYKEVAVDSLKLNKVKNYIRFYLPTVNKVLERYIKFKDSKINNKEMVALYTKIEEFLPKAYESFKKIHDSLFTSEIIDIDSEIKIMLKEMGL
;
A
#
# COMPACT_ATOMS: atom_id res chain seq x y z
N MET A 1 5.49 -25.93 -7.35
CA MET A 1 5.59 -26.11 -5.89
C MET A 1 6.25 -24.91 -5.23
N GLU A 2 7.50 -24.64 -5.54
CA GLU A 2 8.25 -23.53 -4.96
C GLU A 2 7.59 -22.17 -5.24
N LYS A 3 7.13 -21.92 -6.46
CA LYS A 3 6.42 -20.68 -6.82
C LYS A 3 5.12 -20.51 -6.03
N LEU A 4 4.34 -21.60 -5.88
CA LEU A 4 3.10 -21.57 -5.12
C LEU A 4 3.36 -21.28 -3.64
N ASP A 5 4.41 -21.88 -3.06
CA ASP A 5 4.80 -21.65 -1.68
C ASP A 5 5.21 -20.19 -1.46
N ASN A 6 5.94 -19.59 -2.41
CA ASN A 6 6.31 -18.16 -2.37
C ASN A 6 5.09 -17.25 -2.48
N ASP A 7 4.13 -17.59 -3.32
CA ASP A 7 2.89 -16.83 -3.47
C ASP A 7 2.07 -16.86 -2.18
N ILE A 8 1.95 -18.03 -1.55
CA ILE A 8 1.25 -18.19 -0.27
C ILE A 8 1.92 -17.34 0.81
N GLU A 9 3.24 -17.37 0.88
CA GLU A 9 4.01 -16.58 1.84
C GLU A 9 3.82 -15.08 1.63
N LEU A 10 3.90 -14.60 0.38
CA LEU A 10 3.68 -13.20 0.05
C LEU A 10 2.30 -12.72 0.45
N LEU A 11 1.26 -13.48 0.13
CA LEU A 11 -0.11 -13.14 0.51
C LEU A 11 -0.31 -13.12 2.03
N ARG A 12 0.28 -14.08 2.72
CA ARG A 12 0.24 -14.12 4.18
C ARG A 12 0.91 -12.89 4.78
N ASN A 13 2.08 -12.54 4.28
CA ASN A 13 2.82 -11.36 4.74
C ASN A 13 2.05 -10.08 4.48
N LEU A 14 1.42 -9.96 3.31
CA LEU A 14 0.58 -8.80 2.99
C LEU A 14 -0.59 -8.67 3.98
N LYS A 15 -1.27 -9.77 4.29
CA LYS A 15 -2.34 -9.79 5.31
C LYS A 15 -1.84 -9.32 6.67
N ILE A 16 -0.68 -9.84 7.10
CA ILE A 16 -0.07 -9.50 8.38
C ILE A 16 0.23 -8.00 8.44
N GLU A 17 0.81 -7.44 7.38
CA GLU A 17 1.16 -6.03 7.32
C GLU A 17 -0.09 -5.13 7.31
N ILE A 18 -1.13 -5.49 6.60
CA ILE A 18 -2.40 -4.76 6.61
C ILE A 18 -3.03 -4.79 8.02
N HIS A 19 -2.99 -5.94 8.68
CA HIS A 19 -3.47 -6.07 10.04
C HIS A 19 -2.68 -5.18 11.02
N SER A 20 -1.38 -5.09 10.85
CA SER A 20 -0.51 -4.20 11.65
C SER A 20 -0.88 -2.73 11.45
N LEU A 21 -1.18 -2.30 10.22
CA LEU A 21 -1.68 -0.95 9.94
C LEU A 21 -2.96 -0.65 10.72
N ARG A 22 -3.89 -1.60 10.72
CA ARG A 22 -5.17 -1.44 11.44
C ARG A 22 -4.98 -1.32 12.94
N LYS A 23 -4.05 -2.08 13.51
CA LYS A 23 -3.72 -1.98 14.94
C LYS A 23 -3.20 -0.61 15.32
N CYS A 24 -2.46 0.04 14.44
CA CYS A 24 -1.95 1.39 14.68
C CYS A 24 -3.06 2.43 14.80
N PHE A 25 -4.19 2.20 14.13
CA PHE A 25 -5.30 3.16 14.04
C PHE A 25 -5.81 3.61 15.41
N ASP A 26 -5.97 2.67 16.33
CA ASP A 26 -6.52 2.95 17.67
C ASP A 26 -5.56 3.71 18.58
N ASN A 27 -4.29 3.80 18.22
CA ASN A 27 -3.23 4.39 19.03
C ASN A 27 -2.74 5.74 18.52
N ILE A 28 -3.38 6.29 17.51
CA ILE A 28 -3.02 7.57 16.90
C ILE A 28 -4.16 8.56 17.10
N SER A 29 -3.85 9.74 17.62
CA SER A 29 -4.83 10.79 17.86
C SER A 29 -4.74 11.97 16.87
N ASP A 30 -3.61 12.14 16.20
CA ASP A 30 -3.44 13.20 15.21
C ASP A 30 -4.31 12.92 13.97
N GLU A 31 -5.19 13.87 13.63
CA GLU A 31 -6.16 13.70 12.53
C GLU A 31 -5.52 13.52 11.16
N MET A 32 -4.44 14.24 10.87
CA MET A 32 -3.74 14.12 9.58
C MET A 32 -3.10 12.76 9.44
N VAL A 33 -2.45 12.28 10.50
CA VAL A 33 -1.81 10.96 10.51
C VAL A 33 -2.88 9.87 10.38
N LEU A 34 -3.99 9.99 11.10
CA LEU A 34 -5.12 9.05 10.99
C LEU A 34 -5.69 9.01 9.58
N ASP A 35 -5.87 10.17 8.95
CA ASP A 35 -6.41 10.23 7.59
C ASP A 35 -5.49 9.51 6.60
N ASN A 36 -4.19 9.77 6.68
CA ASN A 36 -3.20 9.09 5.83
C ASN A 36 -3.14 7.58 6.10
N LEU A 37 -3.21 7.18 7.37
CA LEU A 37 -3.26 5.76 7.74
C LEU A 37 -4.50 5.08 7.16
N LYS A 38 -5.66 5.71 7.27
CA LYS A 38 -6.92 5.20 6.72
C LYS A 38 -6.82 4.99 5.21
N LYS A 39 -6.30 5.99 4.49
CA LYS A 39 -6.08 5.89 3.03
C LYS A 39 -5.12 4.76 2.70
N THR A 40 -4.06 4.61 3.47
CA THR A 40 -3.06 3.56 3.27
C THR A 40 -3.65 2.18 3.51
N ILE A 41 -4.49 2.01 4.52
CA ILE A 41 -5.22 0.76 4.77
C ILE A 41 -6.12 0.43 3.58
N ILE A 42 -6.91 1.39 3.13
CA ILE A 42 -7.86 1.19 2.02
C ILE A 42 -7.13 0.77 0.74
N ILE A 43 -6.06 1.47 0.37
CA ILE A 43 -5.32 1.13 -0.85
C ILE A 43 -4.62 -0.23 -0.72
N SER A 44 -4.13 -0.57 0.46
CA SER A 44 -3.48 -1.86 0.71
C SER A 44 -4.49 -3.02 0.61
N GLU A 45 -5.70 -2.82 1.08
CA GLU A 45 -6.77 -3.81 0.93
C GLU A 45 -7.19 -3.99 -0.53
N LYS A 46 -7.21 -2.91 -1.31
CA LYS A 46 -7.48 -2.97 -2.75
C LYS A 46 -6.38 -3.73 -3.48
N ILE A 47 -5.12 -3.48 -3.13
CA ILE A 47 -3.99 -4.24 -3.68
C ILE A 47 -4.15 -5.72 -3.34
N TYR A 48 -4.46 -6.04 -2.09
CA TYR A 48 -4.67 -7.43 -1.67
C TYR A 48 -5.73 -8.12 -2.51
N LYS A 49 -6.88 -7.50 -2.73
CA LYS A 49 -7.96 -8.06 -3.55
C LYS A 49 -7.50 -8.42 -4.94
N GLU A 50 -6.72 -7.54 -5.58
CA GLU A 50 -6.25 -7.77 -6.94
C GLU A 50 -5.21 -8.88 -7.03
N VAL A 51 -4.25 -8.90 -6.09
CA VAL A 51 -3.13 -9.85 -6.17
C VAL A 51 -3.49 -11.23 -5.61
N ALA A 52 -4.51 -11.32 -4.78
CA ALA A 52 -4.96 -12.59 -4.20
C ALA A 52 -5.51 -13.56 -5.26
N VAL A 53 -6.03 -13.03 -6.37
CA VAL A 53 -6.64 -13.82 -7.44
C VAL A 53 -5.78 -13.91 -8.70
N ASP A 54 -4.61 -13.26 -8.71
CA ASP A 54 -3.74 -13.20 -9.89
C ASP A 54 -2.28 -13.24 -9.49
N SER A 55 -1.63 -14.38 -9.69
CA SER A 55 -0.23 -14.61 -9.37
C SER A 55 0.73 -13.67 -10.11
N LEU A 56 0.39 -13.27 -11.36
CA LEU A 56 1.21 -12.35 -12.13
C LEU A 56 1.20 -10.97 -11.51
N LYS A 57 0.05 -10.50 -11.04
CA LYS A 57 -0.07 -9.23 -10.32
C LYS A 57 0.67 -9.29 -8.98
N LEU A 58 0.58 -10.40 -8.27
CA LEU A 58 1.29 -10.61 -7.01
C LEU A 58 2.80 -10.43 -7.18
N ASN A 59 3.37 -10.97 -8.26
CA ASN A 59 4.79 -10.84 -8.55
C ASN A 59 5.22 -9.38 -8.77
N LYS A 60 4.34 -8.53 -9.25
CA LYS A 60 4.63 -7.10 -9.49
C LYS A 60 4.74 -6.30 -8.19
N VAL A 61 4.19 -6.80 -7.10
CA VAL A 61 4.14 -6.07 -5.82
C VAL A 61 5.05 -6.66 -4.73
N LYS A 62 6.01 -7.48 -5.11
CA LYS A 62 6.94 -8.10 -4.14
C LYS A 62 7.65 -7.09 -3.24
N ASN A 63 8.19 -6.03 -3.83
CA ASN A 63 8.92 -5.01 -3.08
C ASN A 63 8.00 -4.23 -2.14
N TYR A 64 6.77 -3.98 -2.58
CA TYR A 64 5.74 -3.38 -1.73
C TYR A 64 5.47 -4.24 -0.49
N ILE A 65 5.30 -5.54 -0.67
CA ILE A 65 5.01 -6.47 0.42
C ILE A 65 6.22 -6.66 1.35
N ARG A 66 7.42 -6.77 0.77
CA ARG A 66 8.64 -7.10 1.53
C ARG A 66 9.31 -5.91 2.19
N PHE A 67 9.18 -4.71 1.60
CA PHE A 67 9.95 -3.54 2.04
C PHE A 67 9.11 -2.30 2.31
N TYR A 68 8.24 -1.90 1.38
CA TYR A 68 7.56 -0.60 1.49
C TYR A 68 6.50 -0.61 2.58
N LEU A 69 5.61 -1.58 2.58
CA LEU A 69 4.55 -1.67 3.58
C LEU A 69 5.10 -1.97 4.98
N PRO A 70 6.04 -2.92 5.16
CA PRO A 70 6.69 -3.11 6.45
C PRO A 70 7.40 -1.86 6.97
N THR A 71 8.01 -1.07 6.11
CA THR A 71 8.66 0.19 6.51
C THR A 71 7.63 1.20 7.04
N VAL A 72 6.49 1.34 6.37
CA VAL A 72 5.41 2.21 6.85
C VAL A 72 4.94 1.76 8.23
N ASN A 73 4.73 0.47 8.42
CA ASN A 73 4.34 -0.08 9.73
C ASN A 73 5.37 0.24 10.81
N LYS A 74 6.65 0.06 10.50
CA LYS A 74 7.73 0.37 11.43
C LYS A 74 7.75 1.84 11.81
N VAL A 75 7.59 2.73 10.83
CA VAL A 75 7.54 4.18 11.07
C VAL A 75 6.35 4.54 11.98
N LEU A 76 5.18 3.98 11.73
CA LEU A 76 3.99 4.21 12.54
C LEU A 76 4.13 3.68 13.96
N GLU A 77 4.68 2.48 14.13
CA GLU A 77 4.92 1.89 15.44
C GLU A 77 5.88 2.75 16.27
N ARG A 78 6.94 3.27 15.65
CA ARG A 78 7.89 4.17 16.31
C ARG A 78 7.26 5.52 16.62
N TYR A 79 6.46 6.05 15.71
CA TYR A 79 5.70 7.29 15.94
C TYR A 79 4.82 7.17 17.18
N ILE A 80 4.07 6.09 17.31
CA ILE A 80 3.20 5.81 18.47
C ILE A 80 4.03 5.73 19.74
N LYS A 81 5.12 4.98 19.71
CA LYS A 81 6.02 4.83 20.86
C LYS A 81 6.57 6.17 21.33
N PHE A 82 7.02 7.02 20.43
CA PHE A 82 7.59 8.32 20.76
C PHE A 82 6.53 9.27 21.31
N LYS A 83 5.31 9.25 20.76
CA LYS A 83 4.19 10.06 21.28
C LYS A 83 3.80 9.61 22.69
N ASP A 84 3.72 8.31 22.94
CA ASP A 84 3.42 7.77 24.27
C ASP A 84 4.51 8.12 25.30
N SER A 85 5.75 8.16 24.86
CA SER A 85 6.89 8.52 25.71
C SER A 85 6.99 10.02 25.97
N LYS A 86 6.15 10.83 25.32
CA LYS A 86 6.07 12.29 25.46
C LYS A 86 7.41 13.02 25.24
N ILE A 87 8.24 12.44 24.33
CA ILE A 87 9.49 13.07 23.95
C ILE A 87 9.18 14.23 23.01
N ASN A 88 9.63 15.45 23.36
CA ASN A 88 9.35 16.65 22.56
C ASN A 88 10.56 17.57 22.38
N ASN A 89 11.78 17.03 22.43
CA ASN A 89 12.98 17.79 22.11
C ASN A 89 12.99 18.17 20.63
N LYS A 90 13.93 19.06 20.23
CA LYS A 90 14.03 19.56 18.85
C LYS A 90 14.17 18.45 17.81
N GLU A 91 14.97 17.43 18.12
CA GLU A 91 15.19 16.29 17.22
C GLU A 91 13.91 15.51 16.98
N MET A 92 13.14 15.31 18.05
CA MET A 92 11.88 14.56 17.96
C MET A 92 10.82 15.36 17.22
N VAL A 93 10.71 16.67 17.46
CA VAL A 93 9.78 17.55 16.73
C VAL A 93 10.10 17.52 15.23
N ALA A 94 11.38 17.60 14.87
CA ALA A 94 11.81 17.49 13.47
C ALA A 94 11.45 16.13 12.87
N LEU A 95 11.58 15.06 13.64
CA LEU A 95 11.21 13.71 13.18
C LEU A 95 9.70 13.59 12.96
N TYR A 96 8.88 14.12 13.85
CA TYR A 96 7.41 14.12 13.67
C TYR A 96 7.04 14.82 12.37
N THR A 97 7.65 15.95 12.06
CA THR A 97 7.41 16.64 10.79
C THR A 97 7.79 15.78 9.59
N LYS A 98 8.92 15.08 9.66
CA LYS A 98 9.35 14.15 8.59
C LYS A 98 8.36 12.99 8.41
N ILE A 99 7.86 12.45 9.49
CA ILE A 99 6.86 11.36 9.44
C ILE A 99 5.56 11.86 8.81
N GLU A 100 5.08 13.02 9.22
CA GLU A 100 3.87 13.65 8.69
C GLU A 100 3.99 13.94 7.19
N GLU A 101 5.17 14.32 6.72
CA GLU A 101 5.44 14.54 5.28
C GLU A 101 5.62 13.23 4.52
N PHE A 102 6.18 12.22 5.16
CA PHE A 102 6.43 10.91 4.57
C PHE A 102 5.15 10.12 4.29
N LEU A 103 4.20 10.12 5.23
CA LEU A 103 3.00 9.29 5.12
C LEU A 103 2.15 9.58 3.88
N PRO A 104 1.86 10.84 3.51
CA PRO A 104 1.13 11.10 2.27
C PRO A 104 1.90 10.68 1.03
N LYS A 105 3.23 10.79 1.04
CA LYS A 105 4.06 10.34 -0.09
C LYS A 105 4.03 8.82 -0.23
N ALA A 106 4.06 8.10 0.89
CA ALA A 106 3.93 6.65 0.89
C ALA A 106 2.58 6.22 0.31
N TYR A 107 1.50 6.86 0.75
CA TYR A 107 0.16 6.60 0.20
C TYR A 107 0.11 6.83 -1.31
N GLU A 108 0.61 7.96 -1.80
CA GLU A 108 0.62 8.27 -3.24
C GLU A 108 1.43 7.23 -4.03
N SER A 109 2.54 6.77 -3.47
CA SER A 109 3.33 5.70 -4.06
C SER A 109 2.53 4.39 -4.14
N PHE A 110 1.82 4.03 -3.08
CA PHE A 110 1.01 2.81 -3.03
C PHE A 110 -0.19 2.89 -3.98
N LYS A 111 -0.77 4.05 -4.13
CA LYS A 111 -1.82 4.30 -5.12
C LYS A 111 -1.33 4.05 -6.55
N LYS A 112 -0.12 4.52 -6.87
CA LYS A 112 0.50 4.27 -8.18
C LYS A 112 0.76 2.78 -8.39
N ILE A 113 1.20 2.07 -7.37
CA ILE A 113 1.39 0.61 -7.42
C ILE A 113 0.06 -0.07 -7.73
N HIS A 114 -0.99 0.29 -7.02
CA HIS A 114 -2.33 -0.23 -7.26
C HIS A 114 -2.78 0.01 -8.70
N ASP A 115 -2.68 1.24 -9.17
CA ASP A 115 -3.13 1.61 -10.51
C ASP A 115 -2.33 0.86 -11.59
N SER A 116 -1.04 0.62 -11.37
CA SER A 116 -0.19 -0.12 -12.30
C SER A 116 -0.63 -1.56 -12.51
N LEU A 117 -1.39 -2.14 -11.58
CA LEU A 117 -1.90 -3.50 -11.70
C LEU A 117 -2.94 -3.67 -12.81
N PHE A 118 -3.51 -2.56 -13.29
CA PHE A 118 -4.56 -2.57 -14.31
C PHE A 118 -4.06 -2.21 -15.70
N THR A 119 -2.78 -1.90 -15.86
CA THR A 119 -2.22 -1.42 -17.14
C THR A 119 -2.48 -2.37 -18.30
N SER A 120 -2.26 -3.67 -18.12
CA SER A 120 -2.51 -4.67 -19.17
C SER A 120 -3.99 -4.74 -19.54
N GLU A 121 -4.88 -4.73 -18.57
CA GLU A 121 -6.33 -4.79 -18.81
C GLU A 121 -6.83 -3.55 -19.55
N ILE A 122 -6.28 -2.38 -19.21
CA ILE A 122 -6.62 -1.13 -19.90
C ILE A 122 -6.22 -1.18 -21.37
N ILE A 123 -5.00 -1.67 -21.66
CA ILE A 123 -4.49 -1.81 -23.03
C ILE A 123 -5.34 -2.80 -23.82
N ASP A 124 -5.69 -3.92 -23.23
CA ASP A 124 -6.49 -4.96 -23.85
C ASP A 124 -7.89 -4.45 -24.23
N ILE A 125 -8.56 -3.77 -23.31
CA ILE A 125 -9.90 -3.21 -23.56
C ILE A 125 -9.85 -2.09 -24.61
N ASP A 126 -8.85 -1.24 -24.55
CA ASP A 126 -8.67 -0.18 -25.57
C ASP A 126 -8.51 -0.80 -26.97
N SER A 127 -7.72 -1.85 -27.09
CA SER A 127 -7.50 -2.59 -28.35
C SER A 127 -8.78 -3.24 -28.85
N GLU A 128 -9.55 -3.88 -27.98
CA GLU A 128 -10.82 -4.52 -28.33
C GLU A 128 -11.84 -3.49 -28.85
N ILE A 129 -11.93 -2.34 -28.21
CA ILE A 129 -12.80 -1.25 -28.63
C ILE A 129 -12.42 -0.78 -30.04
N LYS A 130 -11.13 -0.57 -30.30
CA LYS A 130 -10.63 -0.14 -31.62
C LYS A 130 -10.96 -1.15 -32.71
N ILE A 131 -10.77 -2.43 -32.43
CA ILE A 131 -11.07 -3.50 -33.39
C ILE A 131 -12.57 -3.51 -33.71
N MET A 132 -13.41 -3.46 -32.68
CA MET A 132 -14.86 -3.46 -32.89
C MET A 132 -15.36 -2.27 -33.68
N LEU A 133 -14.87 -1.08 -33.35
CA LEU A 133 -15.22 0.14 -34.11
C LEU A 133 -14.83 0.02 -35.57
N LYS A 134 -13.65 -0.52 -35.86
CA LYS A 134 -13.19 -0.74 -37.23
C LYS A 134 -14.10 -1.73 -37.98
N GLU A 135 -14.47 -2.83 -37.35
CA GLU A 135 -15.37 -3.82 -37.96
C GLU A 135 -16.77 -3.26 -38.19
N MET A 136 -17.22 -2.33 -37.36
CA MET A 136 -18.50 -1.66 -37.52
C MET A 136 -18.47 -0.54 -38.56
N GLY A 137 -17.31 -0.24 -39.13
CA GLY A 137 -17.17 0.86 -40.10
C GLY A 137 -17.13 2.25 -39.48
N LEU A 138 -16.76 2.33 -38.18
CA LEU A 138 -16.72 3.61 -37.46
C LEU A 138 -15.25 4.11 -37.15
#